data_2fef691b99c049626e215dde0ef586a9
#
_entry.id   2fef691b99c049626e215dde0ef586a9
#
_cell.length_a   1.000
_cell.length_b   1.000
_cell.length_c   1.000
_cell.angle_alpha   90.00
_cell.angle_beta   90.00
_cell.angle_gamma   90.00
#
_symmetry.space_group_name_H-M   'P 1'
#
loop_
_entity.id
_entity.type
_entity.pdbx_description
1 polymer ?
#
loop_
_entity_poly.entity_id
_entity_poly.type
_entity_poly.pdbx_seq_one_letter_code
_entity_poly.pdbx_strand_id
1 'polypeptide(L)'
;LTDGHQPTLDSMAGALQVPPGRAAELLQELEHRRLVSFERGVLRLQPAGRELALHIVRAHRLWESYLADQTGVAEAEWHPRAERQEHLLSPQQADALAARLGHPTHDPHGDVIPDAQGRLPADPGQPLHAIPADTPVVFTHIEDEPETVYAQLCAAGLRPGMKAFVIEKSADRIRFWADGNEHVLAPVLAGNITAAPLPDFKTQDLIEERF
;
A
#
# COMPACT_ATOMS: atom_id res chain seq x y z
N LEU A 1 -5.38 7.68 -2.11
CA LEU A 1 -6.41 8.76 -2.08
C LEU A 1 -6.28 9.66 -0.83
N THR A 2 -5.05 9.82 -0.30
CA THR A 2 -4.79 10.48 0.99
C THR A 2 -4.32 11.94 0.88
N ASP A 3 -3.98 12.43 -0.32
CA ASP A 3 -3.35 13.76 -0.46
C ASP A 3 -4.29 14.95 -0.64
N GLY A 4 -5.59 14.80 -0.45
CA GLY A 4 -6.55 15.90 -0.63
C GLY A 4 -6.62 16.47 -2.07
N HIS A 5 -5.81 15.97 -3.00
CA HIS A 5 -5.87 16.32 -4.40
C HIS A 5 -7.06 15.63 -5.07
N GLN A 6 -7.90 16.45 -5.70
CA GLN A 6 -9.02 15.94 -6.46
C GLN A 6 -8.49 15.39 -7.80
N PRO A 7 -8.79 14.12 -8.16
CA PRO A 7 -8.30 13.54 -9.39
C PRO A 7 -8.88 14.32 -10.60
N THR A 8 -7.99 14.61 -11.56
CA THR A 8 -8.29 15.29 -12.81
C THR A 8 -8.04 14.36 -13.99
N LEU A 9 -8.41 14.79 -15.21
CA LEU A 9 -8.10 14.02 -16.41
C LEU A 9 -6.57 13.85 -16.60
N ASP A 10 -5.80 14.90 -16.29
CA ASP A 10 -4.34 14.84 -16.43
C ASP A 10 -3.72 13.89 -15.40
N SER A 11 -4.20 13.90 -14.14
CA SER A 11 -3.73 12.96 -13.14
C SER A 11 -4.11 11.51 -13.49
N MET A 12 -5.28 11.28 -14.08
CA MET A 12 -5.70 9.98 -14.59
C MET A 12 -4.81 9.52 -15.76
N ALA A 13 -4.54 10.41 -16.72
CA ALA A 13 -3.65 10.11 -17.85
C ALA A 13 -2.24 9.73 -17.38
N GLY A 14 -1.71 10.47 -16.39
CA GLY A 14 -0.41 10.19 -15.78
C GLY A 14 -0.37 8.85 -15.04
N ALA A 15 -1.35 8.59 -14.20
CA ALA A 15 -1.44 7.33 -13.45
C ALA A 15 -1.57 6.09 -14.37
N LEU A 16 -2.36 6.21 -15.44
CA LEU A 16 -2.53 5.12 -16.42
C LEU A 16 -1.42 5.06 -17.47
N GLN A 17 -0.49 6.01 -17.48
CA GLN A 17 0.59 6.14 -18.48
C GLN A 17 0.06 6.13 -19.92
N VAL A 18 -1.09 6.78 -20.16
CA VAL A 18 -1.74 6.87 -21.46
C VAL A 18 -1.80 8.33 -21.96
N PRO A 19 -1.90 8.54 -23.28
CA PRO A 19 -2.14 9.88 -23.82
C PRO A 19 -3.45 10.49 -23.29
N PRO A 20 -3.54 11.82 -23.11
CA PRO A 20 -4.75 12.49 -22.60
C PRO A 20 -6.03 12.17 -23.39
N GLY A 21 -5.94 12.01 -24.72
CA GLY A 21 -7.06 11.60 -25.55
C GLY A 21 -7.60 10.22 -25.18
N ARG A 22 -6.72 9.27 -24.90
CA ARG A 22 -7.12 7.93 -24.46
C ARG A 22 -7.73 7.95 -23.05
N ALA A 23 -7.17 8.75 -22.14
CA ALA A 23 -7.76 8.96 -20.83
C ALA A 23 -9.17 9.53 -20.90
N ALA A 24 -9.39 10.50 -21.82
CA ALA A 24 -10.72 11.09 -22.07
C ALA A 24 -11.73 10.05 -22.59
N GLU A 25 -11.32 9.18 -23.52
CA GLU A 25 -12.16 8.07 -24.01
C GLU A 25 -12.56 7.11 -22.88
N LEU A 26 -11.59 6.70 -22.08
CA LEU A 26 -11.83 5.83 -20.91
C LEU A 26 -12.77 6.51 -19.91
N LEU A 27 -12.58 7.79 -19.64
CA LEU A 27 -13.43 8.56 -18.76
C LEU A 27 -14.88 8.57 -19.25
N GLN A 28 -15.11 8.82 -20.55
CA GLN A 28 -16.45 8.80 -21.16
C GLN A 28 -17.10 7.41 -21.04
N GLU A 29 -16.32 6.33 -21.21
CA GLU A 29 -16.84 4.98 -21.05
C GLU A 29 -17.26 4.71 -19.59
N LEU A 30 -16.44 5.12 -18.61
CA LEU A 30 -16.76 4.98 -17.19
C LEU A 30 -17.98 5.83 -16.78
N GLU A 31 -18.14 7.06 -17.33
CA GLU A 31 -19.32 7.90 -17.12
C GLU A 31 -20.57 7.26 -17.73
N HIS A 32 -20.48 6.72 -18.95
CA HIS A 32 -21.59 6.02 -19.59
C HIS A 32 -22.06 4.81 -18.76
N ARG A 33 -21.12 4.11 -18.12
CA ARG A 33 -21.41 3.01 -17.19
C ARG A 33 -21.86 3.47 -15.81
N ARG A 34 -21.91 4.79 -15.54
CA ARG A 34 -22.25 5.40 -14.26
C ARG A 34 -21.31 4.98 -13.11
N LEU A 35 -20.06 4.69 -13.43
CA LEU A 35 -19.05 4.35 -12.44
C LEU A 35 -18.36 5.59 -11.87
N VAL A 36 -18.28 6.63 -12.69
CA VAL A 36 -17.70 7.94 -12.30
C VAL A 36 -18.60 9.08 -12.77
N SER A 37 -18.37 10.27 -12.26
CA SER A 37 -18.81 11.55 -12.83
C SER A 37 -17.64 12.48 -12.98
N PHE A 38 -17.66 13.31 -14.02
CA PHE A 38 -16.64 14.31 -14.27
C PHE A 38 -17.28 15.69 -14.32
N GLU A 39 -17.13 16.45 -13.26
CA GLU A 39 -17.75 17.77 -13.12
C GLU A 39 -16.69 18.81 -12.78
N ARG A 40 -16.70 19.93 -13.52
CA ARG A 40 -15.80 21.09 -13.30
C ARG A 40 -14.30 20.69 -13.24
N GLY A 41 -13.90 19.70 -14.07
CA GLY A 41 -12.52 19.23 -14.12
C GLY A 41 -12.13 18.21 -13.03
N VAL A 42 -13.07 17.77 -12.22
CA VAL A 42 -12.85 16.83 -11.11
C VAL A 42 -13.56 15.49 -11.36
N LEU A 43 -12.80 14.41 -11.23
CA LEU A 43 -13.28 13.04 -11.30
C LEU A 43 -13.81 12.60 -9.92
N ARG A 44 -14.99 11.98 -9.88
CA ARG A 44 -15.58 11.42 -8.65
C ARG A 44 -16.11 10.02 -8.91
N LEU A 45 -15.79 9.09 -8.02
CA LEU A 45 -16.42 7.77 -8.04
C LEU A 45 -17.90 7.87 -7.68
N GLN A 46 -18.74 7.24 -8.48
CA GLN A 46 -20.14 7.00 -8.14
C GLN A 46 -20.27 5.76 -7.21
N PRO A 47 -21.40 5.55 -6.53
CA PRO A 47 -21.54 4.40 -5.64
C PRO A 47 -21.16 3.06 -6.28
N ALA A 48 -21.64 2.79 -7.50
CA ALA A 48 -21.30 1.56 -8.24
C ALA A 48 -19.81 1.50 -8.61
N GLY A 49 -19.20 2.63 -8.96
CA GLY A 49 -17.77 2.70 -9.24
C GLY A 49 -16.92 2.45 -7.99
N ARG A 50 -17.35 2.98 -6.83
CA ARG A 50 -16.69 2.73 -5.55
C ARG A 50 -16.78 1.24 -5.16
N GLU A 51 -17.96 0.63 -5.31
CA GLU A 51 -18.16 -0.79 -5.02
C GLU A 51 -17.27 -1.67 -5.90
N LEU A 52 -17.23 -1.40 -7.20
CA LEU A 52 -16.35 -2.11 -8.15
C LEU A 52 -14.87 -1.93 -7.79
N ALA A 53 -14.42 -0.70 -7.51
CA ALA A 53 -13.04 -0.43 -7.15
C ALA A 53 -12.62 -1.16 -5.87
N LEU A 54 -13.46 -1.15 -4.83
CA LEU A 54 -13.19 -1.85 -3.58
C LEU A 54 -13.17 -3.37 -3.77
N HIS A 55 -14.00 -3.90 -4.68
CA HIS A 55 -13.96 -5.33 -5.01
C HIS A 55 -12.65 -5.70 -5.72
N ILE A 56 -12.21 -4.92 -6.70
CA ILE A 56 -10.94 -5.15 -7.42
C ILE A 56 -9.76 -5.08 -6.44
N VAL A 57 -9.67 -4.03 -5.63
CA VAL A 57 -8.62 -3.89 -4.61
C VAL A 57 -8.62 -5.07 -3.64
N ARG A 58 -9.81 -5.51 -3.18
CA ARG A 58 -9.92 -6.69 -2.32
C ARG A 58 -9.41 -7.95 -3.00
N ALA A 59 -9.82 -8.19 -4.25
CA ALA A 59 -9.42 -9.36 -5.01
C ALA A 59 -7.91 -9.40 -5.25
N HIS A 60 -7.32 -8.25 -5.59
CA HIS A 60 -5.88 -8.05 -5.76
C HIS A 60 -5.12 -8.46 -4.50
N ARG A 61 -5.37 -7.79 -3.38
CA ARG A 61 -4.66 -7.97 -2.11
C ARG A 61 -4.83 -9.37 -1.52
N LEU A 62 -6.01 -9.96 -1.66
CA LEU A 62 -6.23 -11.36 -1.29
C LEU A 62 -5.42 -12.33 -2.17
N TRP A 63 -5.25 -11.99 -3.47
CA TRP A 63 -4.45 -12.83 -4.36
C TRP A 63 -2.96 -12.74 -4.04
N GLU A 64 -2.44 -11.57 -3.72
CA GLU A 64 -1.07 -11.40 -3.23
C GLU A 64 -0.82 -12.19 -1.95
N SER A 65 -1.73 -12.09 -0.97
CA SER A 65 -1.67 -12.90 0.26
C SER A 65 -1.64 -14.41 -0.05
N TYR A 66 -2.45 -14.86 -1.02
CA TYR A 66 -2.44 -16.26 -1.46
C TYR A 66 -1.11 -16.65 -2.11
N LEU A 67 -0.54 -15.80 -2.96
CA LEU A 67 0.74 -16.06 -3.61
C LEU A 67 1.87 -16.16 -2.58
N ALA A 68 1.91 -15.26 -1.63
CA ALA A 68 2.91 -15.22 -0.57
C ALA A 68 2.84 -16.46 0.34
N ASP A 69 1.63 -16.83 0.80
CA ASP A 69 1.46 -17.84 1.82
C ASP A 69 1.42 -19.28 1.28
N GLN A 70 0.93 -19.46 0.05
CA GLN A 70 0.47 -20.78 -0.42
C GLN A 70 1.21 -21.31 -1.65
N THR A 71 2.07 -20.51 -2.32
CA THR A 71 2.56 -20.91 -3.64
C THR A 71 4.08 -20.98 -3.78
N GLY A 72 4.84 -20.28 -2.93
CA GLY A 72 6.30 -20.16 -3.07
C GLY A 72 6.75 -19.34 -4.30
N VAL A 73 5.83 -18.58 -4.89
CA VAL A 73 6.14 -17.62 -5.96
C VAL A 73 7.02 -16.50 -5.38
N ALA A 74 8.02 -16.07 -6.14
CA ALA A 74 8.90 -14.98 -5.74
C ALA A 74 8.11 -13.68 -5.53
N GLU A 75 8.48 -12.90 -4.52
CA GLU A 75 7.82 -11.65 -4.12
C GLU A 75 7.64 -10.68 -5.28
N ALA A 76 8.66 -10.47 -6.11
CA ALA A 76 8.60 -9.61 -7.29
C ALA A 76 7.54 -10.02 -8.34
N GLU A 77 6.96 -11.22 -8.22
CA GLU A 77 5.92 -11.71 -9.13
C GLU A 77 4.50 -11.63 -8.52
N TRP A 78 4.34 -11.26 -7.25
CA TRP A 78 3.02 -11.23 -6.62
C TRP A 78 2.13 -10.19 -7.28
N HIS A 79 2.56 -8.93 -7.31
CA HIS A 79 1.80 -7.83 -7.91
C HIS A 79 1.41 -8.08 -9.38
N PRO A 80 2.34 -8.39 -10.31
CA PRO A 80 1.97 -8.66 -11.70
C PRO A 80 1.02 -9.85 -11.89
N ARG A 81 1.03 -10.81 -10.97
CA ARG A 81 0.10 -11.95 -11.00
C ARG A 81 -1.26 -11.59 -10.43
N ALA A 82 -1.30 -10.77 -9.37
CA ALA A 82 -2.54 -10.28 -8.76
C ALA A 82 -3.30 -9.39 -9.75
N GLU A 83 -2.65 -8.45 -10.44
CA GLU A 83 -3.25 -7.63 -11.50
C GLU A 83 -3.96 -8.45 -12.58
N ARG A 84 -3.36 -9.56 -13.02
CA ARG A 84 -4.01 -10.43 -14.01
C ARG A 84 -5.20 -11.19 -13.47
N GLN A 85 -5.27 -11.42 -12.18
CA GLN A 85 -6.27 -12.26 -11.54
C GLN A 85 -7.44 -11.47 -10.93
N GLU A 86 -7.22 -10.24 -10.50
CA GLU A 86 -8.20 -9.41 -9.76
C GLU A 86 -9.52 -9.22 -10.52
N HIS A 87 -9.45 -9.10 -11.84
CA HIS A 87 -10.62 -8.92 -12.69
C HIS A 87 -11.38 -10.23 -12.96
N LEU A 88 -10.80 -11.38 -12.63
CA LEU A 88 -11.40 -12.71 -12.87
C LEU A 88 -12.13 -13.25 -11.64
N LEU A 89 -11.84 -12.73 -10.45
CA LEU A 89 -12.46 -13.17 -9.22
C LEU A 89 -13.84 -12.54 -9.04
N SER A 90 -14.87 -13.36 -8.94
CA SER A 90 -16.18 -12.88 -8.50
C SER A 90 -16.17 -12.54 -7.00
N PRO A 91 -17.12 -11.74 -6.47
CA PRO A 91 -17.24 -11.46 -5.04
C PRO A 91 -17.26 -12.73 -4.17
N GLN A 92 -17.99 -13.74 -4.61
CA GLN A 92 -18.10 -15.03 -3.89
C GLN A 92 -16.77 -15.79 -3.88
N GLN A 93 -16.00 -15.72 -4.97
CA GLN A 93 -14.66 -16.33 -5.03
C GLN A 93 -13.65 -15.56 -4.15
N ALA A 94 -13.74 -14.23 -4.10
CA ALA A 94 -12.93 -13.42 -3.19
C ALA A 94 -13.26 -13.73 -1.72
N ASP A 95 -14.54 -13.93 -1.37
CA ASP A 95 -14.95 -14.32 -0.02
C ASP A 95 -14.46 -15.73 0.35
N ALA A 96 -14.53 -16.68 -0.57
CA ALA A 96 -13.99 -18.03 -0.37
C ALA A 96 -12.47 -18.02 -0.20
N LEU A 97 -11.76 -17.17 -0.96
CA LEU A 97 -10.32 -16.97 -0.83
C LEU A 97 -9.97 -16.35 0.51
N ALA A 98 -10.69 -15.29 0.94
CA ALA A 98 -10.50 -14.66 2.23
C ALA A 98 -10.68 -15.68 3.39
N ALA A 99 -11.73 -16.50 3.33
CA ALA A 99 -11.98 -17.54 4.32
C ALA A 99 -10.85 -18.58 4.37
N ARG A 100 -10.34 -18.99 3.20
CA ARG A 100 -9.21 -19.92 3.09
C ARG A 100 -7.92 -19.36 3.72
N LEU A 101 -7.70 -18.05 3.60
CA LEU A 101 -6.54 -17.32 4.14
C LEU A 101 -6.73 -16.90 5.62
N GLY A 102 -7.86 -17.25 6.25
CA GLY A 102 -8.15 -16.87 7.63
C GLY A 102 -8.60 -15.41 7.81
N HIS A 103 -9.19 -14.82 6.77
CA HIS A 103 -9.68 -13.45 6.75
C HIS A 103 -8.60 -12.39 7.06
N PRO A 104 -7.52 -12.33 6.28
CA PRO A 104 -6.47 -11.34 6.49
C PRO A 104 -7.04 -9.93 6.35
N THR A 105 -6.54 -9.01 7.16
CA THR A 105 -6.89 -7.58 7.13
C THR A 105 -5.89 -6.74 6.37
N HIS A 106 -4.70 -7.28 6.12
CA HIS A 106 -3.64 -6.67 5.34
C HIS A 106 -3.00 -7.72 4.43
N ASP A 107 -2.49 -7.29 3.32
CA ASP A 107 -1.68 -8.10 2.41
C ASP A 107 -0.21 -8.17 2.86
N PRO A 108 0.68 -8.86 2.11
CA PRO A 108 2.09 -8.97 2.49
C PRO A 108 2.86 -7.64 2.51
N HIS A 109 2.40 -6.62 1.75
CA HIS A 109 3.00 -5.29 1.72
C HIS A 109 2.48 -4.39 2.87
N GLY A 110 1.47 -4.86 3.61
CA GLY A 110 0.82 -4.13 4.69
C GLY A 110 -0.39 -3.29 4.24
N ASP A 111 -0.81 -3.44 3.01
CA ASP A 111 -1.99 -2.78 2.47
C ASP A 111 -3.28 -3.32 3.06
N VAL A 112 -4.18 -2.42 3.45
CA VAL A 112 -5.46 -2.76 4.06
C VAL A 112 -6.38 -3.49 3.08
N ILE A 113 -6.78 -4.72 3.37
CA ILE A 113 -7.75 -5.49 2.58
C ILE A 113 -9.17 -5.02 2.91
N PRO A 114 -9.95 -4.48 1.95
CA PRO A 114 -11.36 -4.20 2.18
C PRO A 114 -12.14 -5.43 2.62
N ASP A 115 -13.07 -5.31 3.56
CA ASP A 115 -13.97 -6.42 3.89
C ASP A 115 -15.02 -6.68 2.80
N ALA A 116 -15.85 -7.72 2.96
CA ALA A 116 -16.90 -8.06 2.00
C ALA A 116 -17.97 -6.97 1.80
N GLN A 117 -18.05 -5.99 2.71
CA GLN A 117 -18.91 -4.83 2.64
C GLN A 117 -18.20 -3.57 2.13
N GLY A 118 -16.95 -3.69 1.70
CA GLY A 118 -16.12 -2.58 1.23
C GLY A 118 -15.69 -1.60 2.34
N ARG A 119 -15.68 -2.03 3.60
CA ARG A 119 -15.15 -1.22 4.70
C ARG A 119 -13.64 -1.42 4.76
N LEU A 120 -12.93 -0.33 4.98
CA LEU A 120 -11.48 -0.33 5.19
C LEU A 120 -11.20 -0.22 6.69
N PRO A 121 -10.40 -1.13 7.27
CA PRO A 121 -9.84 -0.92 8.59
C PRO A 121 -9.10 0.43 8.68
N ALA A 122 -9.02 0.99 9.88
CA ALA A 122 -8.22 2.19 10.08
C ALA A 122 -6.73 1.82 10.01
N ASP A 123 -5.99 2.58 9.22
CA ASP A 123 -4.52 2.55 9.24
C ASP A 123 -4.02 3.74 10.05
N PRO A 124 -3.45 3.52 11.25
CA PRO A 124 -2.94 4.61 12.11
C PRO A 124 -1.55 5.09 11.67
N GLY A 125 -0.99 4.55 10.59
CA GLY A 125 0.35 4.83 10.12
C GLY A 125 0.49 6.22 9.49
N GLN A 126 1.73 6.71 9.47
CA GLN A 126 2.14 7.90 8.73
C GLN A 126 3.49 7.63 8.04
N PRO A 127 3.82 8.34 6.96
CA PRO A 127 5.09 8.13 6.28
C PRO A 127 6.28 8.28 7.24
N LEU A 128 7.25 7.36 7.15
CA LEU A 128 8.40 7.32 8.07
C LEU A 128 9.15 8.65 8.11
N HIS A 129 9.23 9.37 6.99
CA HIS A 129 9.86 10.69 6.94
C HIS A 129 9.08 11.76 7.75
N ALA A 130 7.82 11.53 8.09
CA ALA A 130 7.03 12.43 8.93
C ALA A 130 7.23 12.16 10.42
N ILE A 131 7.70 10.96 10.80
CA ILE A 131 7.93 10.56 12.19
C ILE A 131 9.04 11.43 12.81
N PRO A 132 8.87 11.93 14.05
CA PRO A 132 9.93 12.61 14.79
C PRO A 132 11.10 11.68 15.11
N ALA A 133 12.29 12.28 15.34
CA ALA A 133 13.41 11.55 15.97
C ALA A 133 13.02 11.06 17.37
N ASP A 134 13.80 10.12 17.90
CA ASP A 134 13.61 9.48 19.21
C ASP A 134 12.25 8.79 19.38
N THR A 135 11.70 8.24 18.26
CA THR A 135 10.39 7.60 18.26
C THR A 135 10.51 6.13 17.89
N PRO A 136 10.06 5.20 18.75
CA PRO A 136 9.88 3.81 18.39
C PRO A 136 8.63 3.62 17.53
N VAL A 137 8.75 2.80 16.48
CA VAL A 137 7.69 2.56 15.49
C VAL A 137 7.64 1.10 15.07
N VAL A 138 6.51 0.72 14.48
CA VAL A 138 6.38 -0.50 13.66
C VAL A 138 6.05 -0.08 12.24
N PHE A 139 6.71 -0.69 11.26
CA PHE A 139 6.34 -0.48 9.85
C PHE A 139 5.02 -1.18 9.59
N THR A 140 4.01 -0.42 9.17
CA THR A 140 2.67 -0.95 8.89
C THR A 140 2.51 -1.30 7.42
N HIS A 141 3.21 -0.57 6.53
CA HIS A 141 3.11 -0.76 5.10
C HIS A 141 4.39 -0.32 4.39
N ILE A 142 4.75 -0.98 3.30
CA ILE A 142 5.80 -0.57 2.36
C ILE A 142 5.19 -0.51 0.96
N GLU A 143 5.23 0.67 0.35
CA GLU A 143 4.70 0.93 -0.98
C GLU A 143 5.43 0.07 -2.02
N ASP A 144 4.70 -0.76 -2.76
CA ASP A 144 5.23 -1.70 -3.75
C ASP A 144 5.41 -1.07 -5.15
N GLU A 145 4.89 0.15 -5.34
CA GLU A 145 5.09 0.95 -6.54
C GLU A 145 5.86 2.25 -6.24
N PRO A 146 6.84 2.65 -7.08
CA PRO A 146 7.36 1.91 -8.22
C PRO A 146 8.26 0.74 -7.79
N GLU A 147 8.20 -0.37 -8.52
CA GLU A 147 8.92 -1.62 -8.27
C GLU A 147 10.42 -1.42 -7.95
N THR A 148 11.06 -0.45 -8.60
CA THR A 148 12.47 -0.14 -8.35
C THR A 148 12.75 0.40 -6.96
N VAL A 149 11.81 1.14 -6.37
CA VAL A 149 11.89 1.66 -4.99
C VAL A 149 11.64 0.52 -4.01
N TYR A 150 10.59 -0.25 -4.25
CA TYR A 150 10.26 -1.43 -3.45
C TYR A 150 11.43 -2.41 -3.38
N ALA A 151 12.01 -2.78 -4.54
CA ALA A 151 13.17 -3.66 -4.59
C ALA A 151 14.37 -3.16 -3.76
N GLN A 152 14.61 -1.83 -3.71
CA GLN A 152 15.66 -1.26 -2.86
C GLN A 152 15.36 -1.43 -1.37
N LEU A 153 14.12 -1.21 -0.95
CA LEU A 153 13.70 -1.35 0.45
C LEU A 153 13.77 -2.83 0.88
N CYS A 154 13.29 -3.76 0.05
CA CYS A 154 13.40 -5.19 0.29
C CYS A 154 14.86 -5.68 0.34
N ALA A 155 15.72 -5.18 -0.56
CA ALA A 155 17.16 -5.49 -0.55
C ALA A 155 17.87 -4.98 0.72
N ALA A 156 17.34 -3.92 1.34
CA ALA A 156 17.79 -3.45 2.65
C ALA A 156 17.20 -4.27 3.81
N GLY A 157 16.41 -5.31 3.53
CA GLY A 157 15.78 -6.19 4.53
C GLY A 157 14.54 -5.58 5.21
N LEU A 158 14.02 -4.47 4.69
CA LEU A 158 12.88 -3.78 5.29
C LEU A 158 11.56 -4.48 4.87
N ARG A 159 10.65 -4.64 5.82
CA ARG A 159 9.36 -5.33 5.60
C ARG A 159 8.29 -4.84 6.58
N PRO A 160 7.00 -4.97 6.26
CA PRO A 160 5.92 -4.72 7.22
C PRO A 160 6.06 -5.59 8.47
N GLY A 161 5.61 -5.05 9.61
CA GLY A 161 5.74 -5.69 10.92
C GLY A 161 7.08 -5.47 11.61
N MET A 162 8.08 -4.92 10.92
CA MET A 162 9.39 -4.64 11.49
C MET A 162 9.31 -3.52 12.52
N LYS A 163 9.87 -3.74 13.70
CA LYS A 163 10.03 -2.70 14.71
C LYS A 163 11.29 -1.89 14.42
N ALA A 164 11.19 -0.59 14.57
CA ALA A 164 12.29 0.32 14.34
C ALA A 164 12.34 1.45 15.37
N PHE A 165 13.47 2.10 15.48
CA PHE A 165 13.65 3.31 16.30
C PHE A 165 14.25 4.41 15.44
N VAL A 166 13.52 5.49 15.27
CA VAL A 166 13.99 6.66 14.52
C VAL A 166 15.03 7.40 15.35
N ILE A 167 16.29 7.37 14.91
CA ILE A 167 17.43 7.96 15.63
C ILE A 167 17.57 9.45 15.30
N GLU A 168 17.54 9.78 14.00
CA GLU A 168 17.81 11.12 13.50
C GLU A 168 16.97 11.41 12.26
N LYS A 169 16.53 12.64 12.14
CA LYS A 169 15.83 13.15 10.97
C LYS A 169 16.44 14.49 10.57
N SER A 170 16.83 14.61 9.31
CA SER A 170 17.31 15.84 8.69
C SER A 170 16.61 16.07 7.34
N ALA A 171 16.97 17.15 6.65
CA ALA A 171 16.39 17.46 5.34
C ALA A 171 16.78 16.46 4.24
N ASP A 172 17.93 15.77 4.42
CA ASP A 172 18.55 14.92 3.41
C ASP A 172 18.56 13.43 3.79
N ARG A 173 18.27 13.09 5.07
CA ARG A 173 18.30 11.70 5.52
C ARG A 173 17.41 11.45 6.74
N ILE A 174 16.94 10.20 6.84
CA ILE A 174 16.36 9.61 8.04
C ILE A 174 17.24 8.44 8.44
N ARG A 175 17.65 8.43 9.71
CA ARG A 175 18.45 7.37 10.31
C ARG A 175 17.62 6.64 11.34
N PHE A 176 17.56 5.32 11.26
CA PHE A 176 16.81 4.50 12.18
C PHE A 176 17.51 3.16 12.42
N TRP A 177 17.21 2.56 13.54
CA TRP A 177 17.62 1.21 13.91
C TRP A 177 16.49 0.23 13.66
N ALA A 178 16.77 -0.89 13.01
CA ALA A 178 15.80 -1.97 12.81
C ALA A 178 16.53 -3.30 12.61
N ASP A 179 16.01 -4.38 13.17
CA ASP A 179 16.51 -5.75 12.99
C ASP A 179 18.03 -5.88 13.21
N GLY A 180 18.54 -5.27 14.31
CA GLY A 180 19.94 -5.31 14.66
C GLY A 180 20.88 -4.42 13.82
N ASN A 181 20.37 -3.62 12.91
CA ASN A 181 21.16 -2.80 12.00
C ASN A 181 20.74 -1.33 12.02
N GLU A 182 21.69 -0.45 11.73
CA GLU A 182 21.41 0.96 11.45
C GLU A 182 21.13 1.14 9.95
N HIS A 183 20.02 1.78 9.63
CA HIS A 183 19.63 2.11 8.28
C HIS A 183 19.63 3.61 8.06
N VAL A 184 20.00 4.03 6.85
CA VAL A 184 19.98 5.43 6.42
C VAL A 184 19.24 5.51 5.09
N LEU A 185 18.12 6.24 5.07
CA LEU A 185 17.34 6.45 3.86
C LEU A 185 17.23 7.93 3.52
N ALA A 186 17.20 8.24 2.22
CA ALA A 186 16.76 9.54 1.76
C ALA A 186 15.25 9.72 2.07
N PRO A 187 14.78 10.95 2.35
CA PRO A 187 13.37 11.20 2.67
C PRO A 187 12.39 10.68 1.61
N VAL A 188 12.76 10.72 0.33
CA VAL A 188 11.95 10.20 -0.76
C VAL A 188 11.75 8.68 -0.65
N LEU A 189 12.75 7.92 -0.24
CA LEU A 189 12.64 6.48 0.00
C LEU A 189 11.87 6.18 1.28
N ALA A 190 12.16 6.92 2.36
CA ALA A 190 11.45 6.79 3.63
C ALA A 190 9.96 7.18 3.53
N GLY A 191 9.58 7.95 2.52
CA GLY A 191 8.19 8.27 2.20
C GLY A 191 7.37 7.08 1.73
N ASN A 192 8.02 6.03 1.25
CA ASN A 192 7.38 4.78 0.82
C ASN A 192 7.24 3.74 1.94
N ILE A 193 7.59 4.11 3.16
CA ILE A 193 7.37 3.29 4.37
C ILE A 193 6.35 4.01 5.23
N THR A 194 5.23 3.36 5.51
CA THR A 194 4.27 3.81 6.51
C THR A 194 4.58 3.15 7.85
N ALA A 195 4.59 3.93 8.91
CA ALA A 195 4.92 3.45 10.24
C ALA A 195 3.96 4.01 11.29
N ALA A 196 3.63 3.20 12.28
CA ALA A 196 2.83 3.59 13.44
C ALA A 196 3.71 3.68 14.69
N PRO A 197 3.51 4.68 15.59
CA PRO A 197 4.22 4.75 16.86
C PRO A 197 3.95 3.54 17.75
N LEU A 198 4.97 3.09 18.49
CA LEU A 198 4.91 2.03 19.50
C LEU A 198 5.15 2.62 20.89
N PRO A 199 4.11 3.17 21.56
CA PRO A 199 4.27 3.93 22.81
C PRO A 199 4.83 3.11 23.98
N ASP A 200 4.60 1.79 24.00
CA ASP A 200 5.04 0.89 25.08
C ASP A 200 6.42 0.28 24.84
N PHE A 201 7.05 0.60 23.71
CA PHE A 201 8.35 0.03 23.33
C PHE A 201 9.49 0.89 23.88
N LYS A 202 10.34 0.31 24.73
CA LYS A 202 11.50 1.01 25.29
C LYS A 202 12.72 0.79 24.41
N THR A 203 13.56 1.82 24.26
CA THR A 203 14.83 1.75 23.54
C THR A 203 15.76 0.62 24.07
N GLN A 204 15.59 0.21 25.32
CA GLN A 204 16.28 -0.94 25.91
C GLN A 204 15.95 -2.26 25.24
N ASP A 205 14.71 -2.42 24.75
CA ASP A 205 14.25 -3.67 24.11
C ASP A 205 14.97 -3.89 22.76
N LEU A 206 15.36 -2.81 22.07
CA LEU A 206 16.18 -2.89 20.84
C LEU A 206 17.65 -3.22 21.09
N ILE A 207 18.15 -2.88 22.29
CA ILE A 207 19.56 -3.09 22.67
C ILE A 207 19.74 -4.54 23.15
N GLU A 208 18.71 -5.12 23.76
CA GLU A 208 18.74 -6.52 24.24
C GLU A 208 18.64 -7.53 23.08
N GLU A 209 18.05 -7.16 21.93
CA GLU A 209 18.13 -7.95 20.69
C GLU A 209 19.54 -7.94 20.05
N ARG A 210 20.50 -7.19 20.64
CA ARG A 210 21.88 -7.07 20.16
C ARG A 210 22.81 -8.20 20.64
N PHE A 211 22.37 -9.02 21.59
CA PHE A 211 23.14 -10.08 22.24
C PHE A 211 22.36 -11.39 22.29
#